data_75ba8bf29542748fc4d08bc92c62ac39
#
_entry.id   75ba8bf29542748fc4d08bc92c62ac39
#
_cell.length_a   1.000
_cell.length_b   1.000
_cell.length_c   1.000
_cell.angle_alpha   90.00
_cell.angle_beta   90.00
_cell.angle_gamma   90.00
#
_symmetry.space_group_name_H-M   'P 1'
#
loop_
_entity.id
_entity.type
_entity.pdbx_description
1 polymer ?
#
loop_
_entity_poly.entity_id
_entity_poly.type
_entity_poly.pdbx_seq_one_letter_code
_entity_poly.pdbx_strand_id
1 'polypeptide(L)'
;MALIINGKFRGRTLVRAIFFLPVICGSGLILEILQGDAMSNSILSGTRSSMLFQTSGLENMLMNMGMAQELVDTMMGIVNNIFVLTWKSGIQILLFLAGLQTVSPSLYESAKIEGATSWETFWKVTFPMIGPMLVLNLIYTVIDSFTDYGNAVMQYIYTFGKSLDFSYSAALSWIYFVLVLLVVGVVYFFVNRRIAYTVD
;
A
#
# COMPACT_ATOMS: atom_id res chain seq x y z
N MET A 1 -3.52 11.02 4.37
CA MET A 1 -3.31 10.13 5.54
C MET A 1 -2.00 10.42 6.27
N ALA A 2 -0.82 10.27 5.68
CA ALA A 2 0.47 10.49 6.38
C ALA A 2 0.60 11.84 7.08
N LEU A 3 0.14 12.94 6.46
CA LEU A 3 0.11 14.29 7.06
C LEU A 3 -0.76 14.37 8.33
N ILE A 4 -1.92 13.73 8.31
CA ILE A 4 -2.83 13.70 9.47
C ILE A 4 -2.18 12.92 10.62
N ILE A 5 -1.56 11.78 10.31
CA ILE A 5 -0.89 10.91 11.29
C ILE A 5 0.39 11.56 11.87
N ASN A 6 1.03 12.46 11.11
CA ASN A 6 2.20 13.20 11.59
C ASN A 6 1.84 14.31 12.60
N GLY A 7 0.59 14.77 12.62
CA GLY A 7 0.12 15.78 13.55
C GLY A 7 0.24 15.35 15.03
N LYS A 8 0.33 16.33 15.93
CA LYS A 8 0.35 16.08 17.39
C LYS A 8 -1.08 15.92 17.89
N PHE A 9 -1.61 14.70 17.97
CA PHE A 9 -2.91 14.39 18.55
C PHE A 9 -2.86 13.19 19.52
N ARG A 10 -3.80 13.13 20.45
CA ARG A 10 -3.94 12.00 21.38
C ARG A 10 -4.37 10.77 20.59
N GLY A 11 -3.60 9.66 20.68
CA GLY A 11 -3.88 8.41 19.96
C GLY A 11 -3.07 8.20 18.67
N ARG A 12 -2.14 9.11 18.31
CA ARG A 12 -1.28 8.97 17.13
C ARG A 12 -0.55 7.62 17.06
N THR A 13 -0.16 7.06 18.21
CA THR A 13 0.54 5.77 18.30
C THR A 13 -0.39 4.63 17.93
N LEU A 14 -1.64 4.67 18.37
CA LEU A 14 -2.66 3.67 18.00
C LEU A 14 -2.94 3.71 16.49
N VAL A 15 -3.12 4.90 15.92
CA VAL A 15 -3.37 5.04 14.48
C VAL A 15 -2.17 4.52 13.68
N ARG A 16 -0.94 4.82 14.09
CA ARG A 16 0.27 4.26 13.47
C ARG A 16 0.30 2.73 13.57
N ALA A 17 -0.04 2.18 14.74
CA ALA A 17 -0.09 0.73 14.93
C ALA A 17 -1.12 0.07 14.01
N ILE A 18 -2.30 0.67 13.82
CA ILE A 18 -3.34 0.17 12.93
C ILE A 18 -2.85 0.13 11.48
N PHE A 19 -2.18 1.18 11.00
CA PHE A 19 -1.63 1.21 9.64
C PHE A 19 -0.37 0.34 9.49
N PHE A 20 0.31 0.01 10.58
CA PHE A 20 1.45 -0.90 10.57
C PHE A 20 1.02 -2.38 10.60
N LEU A 21 -0.16 -2.67 11.12
CA LEU A 21 -0.70 -4.01 11.23
C LEU A 21 -0.76 -4.77 9.89
N PRO A 22 -1.25 -4.14 8.78
CA PRO A 22 -1.21 -4.78 7.46
C PRO A 22 0.18 -5.18 7.00
N VAL A 23 1.18 -4.35 7.28
CA VAL A 23 2.58 -4.61 6.90
C VAL A 23 3.14 -5.82 7.65
N ILE A 24 2.86 -5.91 8.95
CA ILE A 24 3.28 -7.07 9.75
C ILE A 24 2.56 -8.35 9.31
N CYS A 25 1.25 -8.27 9.08
CA CYS A 25 0.46 -9.40 8.60
C CYS A 25 0.88 -9.84 7.18
N GLY A 26 1.27 -8.90 6.32
CA GLY A 26 1.72 -9.16 4.96
C GLY A 26 3.15 -9.72 4.87
N SER A 27 3.94 -9.64 5.93
CA SER A 27 5.35 -10.09 5.94
C SER A 27 5.56 -11.62 5.89
N GLY A 28 4.49 -12.40 5.77
CA GLY A 28 4.57 -13.87 5.68
C GLY A 28 4.73 -14.59 7.03
N LEU A 29 5.26 -13.94 8.06
CA LEU A 29 5.44 -14.54 9.38
C LEU A 29 4.13 -15.05 10.00
N ILE A 30 3.05 -14.28 9.87
CA ILE A 30 1.73 -14.70 10.36
C ILE A 30 1.14 -15.79 9.48
N LEU A 31 1.43 -15.76 8.16
CA LEU A 31 1.04 -16.82 7.23
C LEU A 31 1.75 -18.15 7.58
N GLU A 32 3.01 -18.09 7.98
CA GLU A 32 3.78 -19.28 8.38
C GLU A 32 3.27 -19.88 9.70
N ILE A 33 2.87 -19.06 10.66
CA ILE A 33 2.24 -19.50 11.91
C ILE A 33 0.85 -20.10 11.65
N LEU A 34 0.08 -19.50 10.74
CA LEU A 34 -1.24 -20.02 10.35
C LEU A 34 -1.16 -21.28 9.46
N GLN A 35 -0.04 -21.49 8.76
CA GLN A 35 0.19 -22.67 7.92
C GLN A 35 0.45 -23.95 8.74
N GLY A 36 0.78 -23.83 10.00
CA GLY A 36 0.91 -24.98 10.92
C GLY A 36 -0.40 -25.69 11.24
N ASP A 37 -1.54 -25.04 11.01
CA ASP A 37 -2.86 -25.65 11.22
C ASP A 37 -3.51 -26.04 9.89
N ALA A 38 -4.14 -27.22 9.85
CA ALA A 38 -4.76 -27.87 8.69
C ALA A 38 -5.82 -27.05 7.92
N MET A 39 -6.06 -25.80 8.32
CA MET A 39 -6.97 -24.85 7.71
C MET A 39 -6.34 -24.08 6.52
N SER A 40 -5.04 -24.23 6.30
CA SER A 40 -4.27 -23.46 5.31
C SER A 40 -4.52 -23.87 3.86
N ASN A 41 -4.99 -25.08 3.61
CA ASN A 41 -5.25 -25.53 2.22
C ASN A 41 -6.43 -24.81 1.54
N SER A 42 -7.40 -24.31 2.32
CA SER A 42 -8.54 -23.54 1.79
C SER A 42 -8.18 -22.07 1.53
N ILE A 43 -7.21 -21.53 2.27
CA ILE A 43 -6.79 -20.13 2.19
C ILE A 43 -5.83 -19.92 1.01
N LEU A 44 -5.07 -20.95 0.63
CA LEU A 44 -4.11 -20.92 -0.49
C LEU A 44 -4.76 -20.98 -1.87
N SER A 45 -6.01 -21.44 -1.97
CA SER A 45 -6.71 -21.62 -3.24
C SER A 45 -7.47 -20.36 -3.71
N GLY A 46 -6.86 -19.21 -3.65
CA GLY A 46 -7.27 -18.11 -4.54
C GLY A 46 -8.01 -16.92 -3.94
N THR A 47 -8.21 -16.82 -2.60
CA THR A 47 -8.96 -15.69 -2.05
C THR A 47 -8.26 -15.07 -0.84
N ARG A 48 -6.98 -14.72 -1.01
CA ARG A 48 -6.15 -14.18 0.10
C ARG A 48 -6.67 -12.86 0.69
N SER A 49 -7.44 -12.09 -0.05
CA SER A 49 -7.94 -10.79 0.43
C SER A 49 -9.32 -10.86 1.09
N SER A 50 -10.14 -11.85 0.74
CA SER A 50 -11.55 -11.89 1.16
C SER A 50 -11.79 -12.69 2.43
N MET A 51 -10.88 -13.60 2.84
CA MET A 51 -11.12 -14.47 4.00
C MET A 51 -10.69 -13.88 5.35
N LEU A 52 -9.75 -12.94 5.37
CA LEU A 52 -9.34 -12.30 6.62
C LEU A 52 -10.43 -11.41 7.23
N PHE A 53 -11.38 -10.99 6.38
CA PHE A 53 -12.51 -10.15 6.80
C PHE A 53 -13.78 -10.61 6.12
N GLN A 54 -14.31 -11.76 6.57
CA GLN A 54 -15.68 -12.12 6.24
C GLN A 54 -16.61 -11.08 6.86
N THR A 55 -17.00 -10.14 6.04
CA THR A 55 -18.05 -9.17 6.35
C THR A 55 -19.45 -9.82 6.38
N SER A 56 -19.49 -11.15 6.38
CA SER A 56 -20.72 -11.96 6.47
C SER A 56 -21.61 -11.56 7.65
N GLY A 57 -21.02 -11.11 8.75
CA GLY A 57 -21.79 -10.58 9.87
C GLY A 57 -22.51 -9.27 9.53
N LEU A 58 -21.86 -8.39 8.81
CA LEU A 58 -22.41 -7.08 8.42
C LEU A 58 -23.43 -7.23 7.28
N GLU A 59 -23.14 -8.13 6.33
CA GLU A 59 -24.06 -8.52 5.24
C GLU A 59 -25.36 -9.09 5.80
N ASN A 60 -25.27 -10.05 6.73
CA ASN A 60 -26.44 -10.64 7.40
C ASN A 60 -27.22 -9.60 8.22
N MET A 61 -26.52 -8.65 8.88
CA MET A 61 -27.19 -7.57 9.59
C MET A 61 -27.98 -6.66 8.64
N LEU A 62 -27.38 -6.27 7.52
CA LEU A 62 -28.03 -5.40 6.53
C LEU A 62 -29.22 -6.12 5.85
N MET A 63 -29.09 -7.40 5.56
CA MET A 63 -30.20 -8.21 5.04
C MET A 63 -31.36 -8.36 6.06
N ASN A 64 -31.03 -8.56 7.34
CA ASN A 64 -32.04 -8.64 8.40
C ASN A 64 -32.75 -7.30 8.65
N MET A 65 -32.15 -6.17 8.26
CA MET A 65 -32.77 -4.84 8.28
C MET A 65 -33.72 -4.61 7.10
N GLY A 66 -33.89 -5.60 6.21
CA GLY A 66 -34.82 -5.52 5.08
C GLY A 66 -34.29 -4.74 3.88
N MET A 67 -32.98 -4.52 3.79
CA MET A 67 -32.37 -3.84 2.63
C MET A 67 -32.38 -4.75 1.40
N ALA A 68 -32.63 -4.13 0.22
CA ALA A 68 -32.55 -4.85 -1.04
C ALA A 68 -31.13 -5.40 -1.29
N GLN A 69 -31.03 -6.63 -1.79
CA GLN A 69 -29.76 -7.34 -1.99
C GLN A 69 -28.77 -6.53 -2.83
N GLU A 70 -29.23 -5.87 -3.90
CA GLU A 70 -28.40 -5.02 -4.75
C GLU A 70 -27.72 -3.85 -3.99
N LEU A 71 -28.43 -3.25 -3.01
CA LEU A 71 -27.88 -2.21 -2.18
C LEU A 71 -26.84 -2.78 -1.21
N VAL A 72 -27.10 -3.94 -0.62
CA VAL A 72 -26.17 -4.62 0.28
C VAL A 72 -24.89 -4.98 -0.49
N ASP A 73 -24.98 -5.56 -1.67
CA ASP A 73 -23.84 -5.94 -2.51
C ASP A 73 -23.00 -4.70 -2.91
N THR A 74 -23.67 -3.61 -3.26
CA THR A 74 -22.96 -2.34 -3.58
C THR A 74 -22.24 -1.78 -2.36
N MET A 75 -22.90 -1.73 -1.22
CA MET A 75 -22.29 -1.23 0.03
C MET A 75 -21.12 -2.11 0.47
N MET A 76 -21.29 -3.44 0.39
CA MET A 76 -20.24 -4.39 0.71
C MET A 76 -19.05 -4.28 -0.25
N GLY A 77 -19.30 -4.07 -1.53
CA GLY A 77 -18.28 -3.79 -2.53
C GLY A 77 -17.47 -2.54 -2.21
N ILE A 78 -18.14 -1.45 -1.81
CA ILE A 78 -17.46 -0.20 -1.41
C ILE A 78 -16.62 -0.41 -0.16
N VAL A 79 -17.18 -1.03 0.89
CA VAL A 79 -16.48 -1.31 2.15
C VAL A 79 -15.24 -2.18 1.92
N ASN A 80 -15.40 -3.25 1.14
CA ASN A 80 -14.29 -4.14 0.81
C ASN A 80 -13.19 -3.43 0.00
N ASN A 81 -13.56 -2.61 -0.98
CA ASN A 81 -12.61 -1.83 -1.77
C ASN A 81 -11.84 -0.82 -0.90
N ILE A 82 -12.52 -0.09 -0.01
CA ILE A 82 -11.87 0.85 0.91
C ILE A 82 -10.91 0.10 1.82
N PHE A 83 -11.32 -1.06 2.32
CA PHE A 83 -10.48 -1.89 3.17
C PHE A 83 -9.22 -2.38 2.44
N VAL A 84 -9.37 -2.95 1.24
CA VAL A 84 -8.25 -3.42 0.41
C VAL A 84 -7.31 -2.28 0.06
N LEU A 85 -7.83 -1.09 -0.30
CA LEU A 85 -7.03 0.09 -0.58
C LEU A 85 -6.26 0.55 0.67
N THR A 86 -6.89 0.58 1.83
CA THR A 86 -6.24 0.95 3.09
C THR A 86 -5.15 -0.06 3.46
N TRP A 87 -5.42 -1.35 3.28
CA TRP A 87 -4.47 -2.42 3.52
C TRP A 87 -3.24 -2.31 2.62
N LYS A 88 -3.46 -2.15 1.31
CA LYS A 88 -2.38 -1.99 0.33
C LYS A 88 -1.59 -0.70 0.50
N SER A 89 -2.22 0.37 1.01
CA SER A 89 -1.57 1.68 1.20
C SER A 89 -0.71 1.77 2.46
N GLY A 90 -0.67 0.74 3.31
CA GLY A 90 0.00 0.79 4.61
C GLY A 90 1.48 1.16 4.50
N ILE A 91 2.22 0.52 3.61
CA ILE A 91 3.66 0.77 3.41
C ILE A 91 3.89 2.17 2.86
N GLN A 92 3.09 2.60 1.87
CA GLN A 92 3.19 3.94 1.29
C GLN A 92 2.96 5.04 2.35
N ILE A 93 2.00 4.84 3.24
CA ILE A 93 1.73 5.77 4.34
C ILE A 93 2.92 5.86 5.29
N LEU A 94 3.54 4.72 5.61
CA LEU A 94 4.72 4.66 6.48
C LEU A 94 5.94 5.32 5.85
N LEU A 95 6.18 5.12 4.55
CA LEU A 95 7.27 5.76 3.82
C LEU A 95 7.12 7.28 3.83
N PHE A 96 5.92 7.78 3.55
CA PHE A 96 5.66 9.22 3.66
C PHE A 96 5.75 9.74 5.08
N LEU A 97 5.30 8.97 6.07
CA LEU A 97 5.42 9.35 7.47
C LEU A 97 6.89 9.45 7.90
N ALA A 98 7.72 8.50 7.48
CA ALA A 98 9.16 8.55 7.72
C ALA A 98 9.77 9.82 7.08
N GLY A 99 9.44 10.12 5.83
CA GLY A 99 9.89 11.33 5.16
C GLY A 99 9.44 12.62 5.85
N LEU A 100 8.20 12.68 6.31
CA LEU A 100 7.70 13.85 7.05
C LEU A 100 8.43 14.05 8.40
N GLN A 101 8.94 12.99 8.99
CA GLN A 101 9.70 13.08 10.26
C GLN A 101 11.15 13.56 10.07
N THR A 102 11.70 13.49 8.86
CA THR A 102 13.03 14.01 8.56
C THR A 102 13.05 15.52 8.36
N VAL A 103 11.89 16.15 8.13
CA VAL A 103 11.79 17.61 7.97
C VAL A 103 12.03 18.29 9.30
N SER A 104 13.04 19.17 9.36
CA SER A 104 13.40 19.88 10.59
C SER A 104 12.26 20.77 11.08
N PRO A 105 11.91 20.72 12.39
CA PRO A 105 10.94 21.63 12.99
C PRO A 105 11.28 23.12 12.80
N SER A 106 12.58 23.46 12.74
CA SER A 106 13.02 24.83 12.54
C SER A 106 12.53 25.45 11.23
N LEU A 107 12.39 24.65 10.16
CA LEU A 107 11.83 25.13 8.90
C LEU A 107 10.37 25.57 9.04
N TYR A 108 9.60 24.85 9.84
CA TYR A 108 8.21 25.22 10.13
C TYR A 108 8.09 26.45 11.02
N GLU A 109 9.04 26.62 11.95
CA GLU A 109 9.11 27.79 12.82
C GLU A 109 9.50 29.04 12.02
N SER A 110 10.49 28.95 11.15
CA SER A 110 10.89 30.05 10.26
C SER A 110 9.73 30.47 9.34
N ALA A 111 9.06 29.51 8.71
CA ALA A 111 7.90 29.80 7.87
C ALA A 111 6.77 30.51 8.64
N LYS A 112 6.54 30.18 9.91
CA LYS A 112 5.57 30.86 10.77
C LYS A 112 5.99 32.27 11.12
N ILE A 113 7.29 32.51 11.39
CA ILE A 113 7.83 33.85 11.68
C ILE A 113 7.66 34.75 10.46
N GLU A 114 7.84 34.21 9.25
CA GLU A 114 7.61 34.89 7.98
C GLU A 114 6.12 35.12 7.66
N GLY A 115 5.21 34.63 8.51
CA GLY A 115 3.76 34.80 8.33
C GLY A 115 3.14 33.86 7.31
N ALA A 116 3.83 32.79 6.92
CA ALA A 116 3.29 31.83 5.97
C ALA A 116 2.07 31.08 6.53
N THR A 117 1.02 30.97 5.71
CA THR A 117 -0.14 30.14 6.00
C THR A 117 0.20 28.65 5.99
N SER A 118 -0.63 27.82 6.61
CA SER A 118 -0.42 26.36 6.59
C SER A 118 -0.39 25.78 5.18
N TRP A 119 -1.14 26.37 4.25
CA TRP A 119 -1.17 26.00 2.85
C TRP A 119 0.15 26.34 2.13
N GLU A 120 0.67 27.54 2.34
CA GLU A 120 1.96 27.95 1.79
C GLU A 120 3.11 27.13 2.37
N THR A 121 3.11 26.88 3.67
CA THR A 121 4.09 26.01 4.34
C THR A 121 4.07 24.60 3.77
N PHE A 122 2.88 24.06 3.48
CA PHE A 122 2.79 22.75 2.84
C PHE A 122 3.45 22.74 1.46
N TRP A 123 3.10 23.69 0.57
CA TRP A 123 3.59 23.65 -0.82
C TRP A 123 5.04 24.12 -0.97
N LYS A 124 5.49 25.07 -0.14
CA LYS A 124 6.83 25.65 -0.25
C LYS A 124 7.89 24.94 0.61
N VAL A 125 7.48 24.31 1.71
CA VAL A 125 8.41 23.64 2.64
C VAL A 125 8.20 22.14 2.63
N THR A 126 7.00 21.66 3.02
CA THR A 126 6.77 20.23 3.22
C THR A 126 6.89 19.42 1.94
N PHE A 127 6.22 19.84 0.88
CA PHE A 127 6.18 19.11 -0.39
C PHE A 127 7.54 18.96 -1.07
N PRO A 128 8.37 20.01 -1.19
CA PRO A 128 9.71 19.84 -1.74
C PRO A 128 10.61 18.95 -0.88
N MET A 129 10.55 19.09 0.45
CA MET A 129 11.39 18.31 1.36
C MET A 129 11.08 16.80 1.34
N ILE A 130 9.83 16.41 1.10
CA ILE A 130 9.45 15.00 0.97
C ILE A 130 9.62 14.47 -0.46
N GLY A 131 10.13 15.27 -1.40
CA GLY A 131 10.35 14.90 -2.80
C GLY A 131 11.08 13.56 -2.98
N PRO A 132 12.22 13.31 -2.31
CA PRO A 132 12.91 12.02 -2.39
C PRO A 132 12.05 10.84 -1.94
N MET A 133 11.22 11.01 -0.92
CA MET A 133 10.29 9.96 -0.45
C MET A 133 9.14 9.72 -1.43
N LEU A 134 8.77 10.73 -2.22
CA LEU A 134 7.80 10.59 -3.29
C LEU A 134 8.34 9.68 -4.40
N VAL A 135 9.62 9.85 -4.81
CA VAL A 135 10.27 8.95 -5.78
C VAL A 135 10.27 7.52 -5.26
N LEU A 136 10.74 7.34 -4.03
CA LEU A 136 10.80 6.02 -3.40
C LEU A 136 9.42 5.34 -3.36
N ASN A 137 8.39 6.10 -3.00
CA ASN A 137 7.02 5.62 -2.91
C ASN A 137 6.44 5.26 -4.27
N LEU A 138 6.73 6.04 -5.32
CA LEU A 138 6.35 5.72 -6.69
C LEU A 138 7.00 4.42 -7.18
N ILE A 139 8.31 4.26 -6.95
CA ILE A 139 9.02 3.04 -7.31
C ILE A 139 8.41 1.84 -6.58
N TYR A 140 8.19 1.98 -5.27
CA TYR A 140 7.54 0.93 -4.47
C TYR A 140 6.16 0.57 -5.04
N THR A 141 5.33 1.57 -5.35
CA THR A 141 3.97 1.34 -5.88
C THR A 141 4.00 0.62 -7.23
N VAL A 142 4.95 0.96 -8.10
CA VAL A 142 5.13 0.25 -9.38
C VAL A 142 5.50 -1.20 -9.13
N ILE A 143 6.51 -1.47 -8.31
CA ILE A 143 6.95 -2.83 -8.00
C ILE A 143 5.80 -3.63 -7.37
N ASP A 144 5.12 -3.06 -6.36
CA ASP A 144 3.99 -3.69 -5.67
C ASP A 144 2.86 -4.05 -6.64
N SER A 145 2.50 -3.13 -7.55
CA SER A 145 1.47 -3.36 -8.56
C SER A 145 1.81 -4.50 -9.54
N PHE A 146 3.08 -4.60 -9.93
CA PHE A 146 3.54 -5.65 -10.85
C PHE A 146 3.72 -7.00 -10.15
N THR A 147 4.06 -7.02 -8.86
CA THR A 147 4.23 -8.24 -8.07
C THR A 147 2.97 -8.70 -7.34
N ASP A 148 1.89 -7.93 -7.42
CA ASP A 148 0.60 -8.27 -6.81
C ASP A 148 0.05 -9.59 -7.36
N TYR A 149 -0.49 -10.42 -6.48
CA TYR A 149 -1.11 -11.70 -6.83
C TYR A 149 -2.34 -11.55 -7.74
N GLY A 150 -2.99 -10.38 -7.71
CA GLY A 150 -4.10 -10.03 -8.61
C GLY A 150 -3.65 -9.69 -10.04
N ASN A 151 -2.34 -9.55 -10.28
CA ASN A 151 -1.82 -9.27 -11.61
C ASN A 151 -1.94 -10.51 -12.51
N ALA A 152 -2.59 -10.35 -13.68
CA ALA A 152 -2.85 -11.43 -14.61
C ALA A 152 -1.57 -12.14 -15.08
N VAL A 153 -0.47 -11.39 -15.30
CA VAL A 153 0.80 -11.97 -15.72
C VAL A 153 1.43 -12.80 -14.62
N MET A 154 1.40 -12.31 -13.37
CA MET A 154 1.87 -13.07 -12.21
C MET A 154 1.07 -14.35 -12.01
N GLN A 155 -0.27 -14.29 -12.13
CA GLN A 155 -1.11 -15.49 -12.04
C GLN A 155 -0.75 -16.51 -13.13
N TYR A 156 -0.47 -16.02 -14.35
CA TYR A 156 -0.08 -16.88 -15.45
C TYR A 156 1.25 -17.60 -15.17
N ILE A 157 2.25 -16.87 -14.69
CA ILE A 157 3.55 -17.43 -14.28
C ILE A 157 3.37 -18.49 -13.18
N TYR A 158 2.57 -18.21 -12.16
CA TYR A 158 2.27 -19.15 -11.08
C TYR A 158 1.55 -20.40 -11.56
N THR A 159 0.66 -20.28 -12.54
CA THR A 159 -0.06 -21.44 -13.09
C THR A 159 0.89 -22.42 -13.74
N PHE A 160 1.85 -21.94 -14.55
CA PHE A 160 2.90 -22.80 -15.13
C PHE A 160 3.84 -23.39 -14.08
N GLY A 161 4.18 -22.63 -13.05
CA GLY A 161 4.96 -23.17 -11.93
C GLY A 161 4.23 -24.29 -11.19
N LYS A 162 2.92 -24.21 -11.04
CA LYS A 162 2.09 -25.27 -10.43
C LYS A 162 1.92 -26.51 -11.30
N SER A 163 1.94 -26.35 -12.63
CA SER A 163 1.88 -27.46 -13.60
C SER A 163 3.23 -28.16 -13.80
N LEU A 164 4.26 -27.81 -12.98
CA LEU A 164 5.62 -28.34 -13.03
C LEU A 164 6.41 -27.98 -14.31
N ASP A 165 5.89 -27.08 -15.14
CA ASP A 165 6.59 -26.53 -16.29
C ASP A 165 7.55 -25.40 -15.87
N PHE A 166 8.54 -25.74 -15.04
CA PHE A 166 9.45 -24.77 -14.45
C PHE A 166 10.27 -23.99 -15.48
N SER A 167 10.64 -24.63 -16.59
CA SER A 167 11.42 -23.97 -17.64
C SER A 167 10.66 -22.82 -18.28
N TYR A 168 9.37 -23.03 -18.56
CA TYR A 168 8.52 -22.01 -19.16
C TYR A 168 8.17 -20.90 -18.14
N SER A 169 7.84 -21.28 -16.92
CA SER A 169 7.59 -20.34 -15.82
C SER A 169 8.81 -19.46 -15.54
N ALA A 170 10.02 -20.03 -15.52
CA ALA A 170 11.26 -19.29 -15.33
C ALA A 170 11.54 -18.30 -16.48
N ALA A 171 11.36 -18.73 -17.73
CA ALA A 171 11.53 -17.86 -18.89
C ALA A 171 10.57 -16.66 -18.86
N LEU A 172 9.29 -16.89 -18.58
CA LEU A 172 8.30 -15.83 -18.42
C LEU A 172 8.66 -14.88 -17.27
N SER A 173 9.11 -15.42 -16.13
CA SER A 173 9.52 -14.61 -14.98
C SER A 173 10.69 -13.69 -15.32
N TRP A 174 11.67 -14.14 -16.08
CA TRP A 174 12.80 -13.32 -16.51
C TRP A 174 12.38 -12.20 -17.47
N ILE A 175 11.52 -12.52 -18.46
CA ILE A 175 11.00 -11.51 -19.39
C ILE A 175 10.21 -10.45 -18.62
N TYR A 176 9.34 -10.89 -17.71
CA TYR A 176 8.54 -10.00 -16.89
C TYR A 176 9.39 -9.12 -15.96
N PHE A 177 10.41 -9.69 -15.33
CA PHE A 177 11.36 -8.96 -14.49
C PHE A 177 12.07 -7.84 -15.26
N VAL A 178 12.58 -8.13 -16.47
CA VAL A 178 13.22 -7.12 -17.33
C VAL A 178 12.22 -6.01 -17.70
N LEU A 179 10.99 -6.37 -18.01
CA LEU A 179 9.93 -5.40 -18.31
C LEU A 179 9.64 -4.49 -17.10
N VAL A 180 9.51 -5.06 -15.91
CA VAL A 180 9.29 -4.28 -14.66
C VAL A 180 10.47 -3.35 -14.40
N LEU A 181 11.71 -3.83 -14.54
CA LEU A 181 12.92 -3.02 -14.41
C LEU A 181 12.93 -1.84 -15.38
N LEU A 182 12.52 -2.07 -16.62
CA LEU A 182 12.43 -1.02 -17.64
C LEU A 182 11.40 0.04 -17.24
N VAL A 183 10.21 -0.37 -16.80
CA VAL A 183 9.16 0.54 -16.33
C VAL A 183 9.64 1.35 -15.13
N VAL A 184 10.24 0.71 -14.13
CA VAL A 184 10.81 1.38 -12.95
C VAL A 184 11.90 2.38 -13.36
N GLY A 185 12.79 1.99 -14.28
CA GLY A 185 13.84 2.87 -14.79
C GLY A 185 13.29 4.12 -15.49
N VAL A 186 12.25 3.94 -16.31
CA VAL A 186 11.56 5.06 -16.99
C VAL A 186 10.90 5.98 -15.95
N VAL A 187 10.14 5.43 -15.01
CA VAL A 187 9.50 6.20 -13.94
C VAL A 187 10.54 6.98 -13.13
N TYR A 188 11.61 6.31 -12.71
CA TYR A 188 12.71 6.94 -11.98
C TYR A 188 13.34 8.09 -12.77
N PHE A 189 13.66 7.87 -14.05
CA PHE A 189 14.27 8.89 -14.91
C PHE A 189 13.41 10.14 -15.04
N PHE A 190 12.10 9.98 -15.28
CA PHE A 190 11.19 11.12 -15.43
C PHE A 190 10.96 11.86 -14.11
N VAL A 191 10.79 11.14 -13.02
CA VAL A 191 10.48 11.74 -11.72
C VAL A 191 11.72 12.38 -11.11
N ASN A 192 12.86 11.70 -11.16
CA ASN A 192 14.13 12.21 -10.64
C ASN A 192 14.55 13.55 -11.31
N ARG A 193 14.24 13.70 -12.59
CA ARG A 193 14.55 14.93 -13.33
C ARG A 193 13.72 16.15 -12.89
N ARG A 194 12.59 15.91 -12.18
CA ARG A 194 11.68 16.95 -11.70
C ARG A 194 11.84 17.31 -10.24
N ILE A 195 12.54 16.48 -9.48
CA ILE A 195 12.75 16.67 -8.05
C ILE A 195 14.12 17.30 -7.84
N ALA A 196 14.14 18.53 -7.31
CA ALA A 196 15.35 19.12 -6.81
C ALA A 196 15.76 18.43 -5.51
N TYR A 197 16.88 17.71 -5.53
CA TYR A 197 17.50 17.25 -4.28
C TYR A 197 18.17 18.46 -3.64
N THR A 198 17.62 18.93 -2.54
CA THR A 198 18.31 19.89 -1.68
C THR A 198 19.41 19.11 -0.94
N VAL A 199 20.54 18.96 -1.59
CA VAL A 199 21.77 18.48 -0.96
C VAL A 199 22.60 19.73 -0.72
N ASP A 200 22.56 20.22 0.52
CA ASP A 200 23.61 21.03 1.15
C ASP A 200 23.55 20.77 2.67
#